data_30116aec909dcd5dd9ccbb60ae35a219
#
_entry.id   30116aec909dcd5dd9ccbb60ae35a219
#
_cell.length_a   1.000
_cell.length_b   1.000
_cell.length_c   1.000
_cell.angle_alpha   90.00
_cell.angle_beta   90.00
_cell.angle_gamma   90.00
#
_symmetry.space_group_name_H-M   'P 1'
#
loop_
_entity.id
_entity.type
_entity.pdbx_description
1 polymer ?
#
loop_
_entity_poly.entity_id
_entity_poly.type
_entity_poly.pdbx_seq_one_letter_code
_entity_poly.pdbx_strand_id
1 'polypeptide(L)'
;MDRKTNGVQQYYQEIRNRLKNYIKSDYLANSETLLLYAEDILGNDCNDDINIAKEPYIETSSSYKKVIDGIKIADIPENVREVLLKLVNANLGIYSTPFEHQVRALTGALDGKDLFVSTGTGSGKTECFLWPIIAREVKEALDRPKDFSLPAVMMHQTFTRNVLSLTTCCL
;
A
#
# COMPACT_ATOMS: atom_id res chain seq x y z
N MET A 1 -4.07 21.76 -22.31
CA MET A 1 -4.17 20.81 -21.19
C MET A 1 -4.73 19.46 -21.64
N ASP A 2 -4.82 19.21 -22.96
CA ASP A 2 -5.61 18.10 -23.55
C ASP A 2 -4.86 16.85 -24.01
N ARG A 3 -3.53 16.78 -23.82
CA ARG A 3 -2.74 15.64 -24.35
C ARG A 3 -2.73 14.37 -23.47
N LYS A 4 -3.08 14.45 -22.17
CA LYS A 4 -3.06 13.28 -21.27
C LYS A 4 -4.37 12.51 -21.19
N THR A 5 -5.50 13.17 -21.41
CA THR A 5 -6.82 12.54 -21.42
C THR A 5 -7.05 11.67 -22.66
N ASN A 6 -6.55 12.10 -23.83
CA ASN A 6 -6.66 11.32 -25.07
C ASN A 6 -5.99 9.93 -24.97
N GLY A 7 -4.89 9.80 -24.24
CA GLY A 7 -4.21 8.52 -24.08
C GLY A 7 -5.02 7.50 -23.28
N VAL A 8 -5.63 7.91 -22.18
CA VAL A 8 -6.45 7.01 -21.33
C VAL A 8 -7.68 6.53 -22.08
N GLN A 9 -8.38 7.45 -22.76
CA GLN A 9 -9.56 7.12 -23.57
C GLN A 9 -9.22 6.14 -24.70
N GLN A 10 -8.08 6.36 -25.36
CA GLN A 10 -7.61 5.48 -26.42
C GLN A 10 -7.28 4.07 -25.90
N TYR A 11 -6.58 3.96 -24.79
CA TYR A 11 -6.28 2.66 -24.14
C TYR A 11 -7.55 1.95 -23.69
N TYR A 12 -8.51 2.68 -23.12
CA TYR A 12 -9.78 2.12 -22.74
C TYR A 12 -10.51 1.50 -23.93
N GLN A 13 -10.62 2.23 -25.04
CA GLN A 13 -11.26 1.72 -26.27
C GLN A 13 -10.52 0.51 -26.84
N GLU A 14 -9.20 0.53 -26.83
CA GLU A 14 -8.40 -0.60 -27.28
C GLU A 14 -8.64 -1.87 -26.42
N ILE A 15 -8.62 -1.73 -25.10
CA ILE A 15 -8.88 -2.84 -24.17
C ILE A 15 -10.31 -3.37 -24.36
N ARG A 16 -11.28 -2.49 -24.47
CA ARG A 16 -12.69 -2.84 -24.71
C ARG A 16 -12.84 -3.63 -26.01
N ASN A 17 -12.24 -3.16 -27.09
CA ASN A 17 -12.30 -3.83 -28.40
C ASN A 17 -11.61 -5.21 -28.37
N ARG A 18 -10.48 -5.34 -27.70
CA ARG A 18 -9.80 -6.63 -27.48
C ARG A 18 -10.68 -7.59 -26.70
N LEU A 19 -11.34 -7.13 -25.63
CA LEU A 19 -12.26 -7.93 -24.84
C LEU A 19 -13.48 -8.39 -25.66
N LYS A 20 -14.07 -7.49 -26.46
CA LYS A 20 -15.15 -7.85 -27.39
C LYS A 20 -14.72 -8.95 -28.39
N ASN A 21 -13.54 -8.78 -29.00
CA ASN A 21 -13.03 -9.74 -29.96
C ASN A 21 -12.75 -11.10 -29.28
N TYR A 22 -12.21 -11.09 -28.08
CA TYR A 22 -12.00 -12.31 -27.29
C TYR A 22 -13.33 -13.04 -27.02
N ILE A 23 -14.36 -12.32 -26.55
CA ILE A 23 -15.69 -12.91 -26.31
C ILE A 23 -16.28 -13.47 -27.59
N LYS A 24 -16.18 -12.75 -28.72
CA LYS A 24 -16.67 -13.22 -30.02
C LYS A 24 -15.97 -14.51 -30.46
N SER A 25 -14.64 -14.57 -30.33
CA SER A 25 -13.87 -15.74 -30.76
C SER A 25 -14.06 -16.96 -29.88
N ASP A 26 -14.13 -16.81 -28.58
CA ASP A 26 -14.12 -17.93 -27.65
C ASP A 26 -15.54 -18.40 -27.27
N TYR A 27 -16.50 -17.50 -27.20
CA TYR A 27 -17.85 -17.82 -26.70
C TYR A 27 -18.93 -17.78 -27.78
N LEU A 28 -18.81 -16.92 -28.77
CA LEU A 28 -19.86 -16.74 -29.78
C LEU A 28 -19.53 -17.40 -31.12
N ALA A 29 -18.30 -17.83 -31.35
CA ALA A 29 -17.83 -18.36 -32.62
C ALA A 29 -18.61 -19.58 -33.13
N ASN A 30 -19.20 -20.37 -32.23
CA ASN A 30 -19.94 -21.59 -32.56
C ASN A 30 -21.42 -21.35 -32.96
N SER A 31 -21.88 -20.08 -32.93
CA SER A 31 -23.25 -19.71 -33.29
C SER A 31 -23.27 -18.52 -34.23
N GLU A 32 -23.62 -18.75 -35.47
CA GLU A 32 -23.75 -17.71 -36.49
C GLU A 32 -24.77 -16.65 -36.09
N THR A 33 -25.86 -17.06 -35.46
CA THR A 33 -26.90 -16.14 -34.96
C THR A 33 -26.36 -15.22 -33.86
N LEU A 34 -25.60 -15.75 -32.90
CA LEU A 34 -25.00 -14.94 -31.83
C LEU A 34 -23.94 -13.99 -32.37
N LEU A 35 -23.19 -14.39 -33.39
CA LEU A 35 -22.22 -13.50 -34.04
C LEU A 35 -22.87 -12.32 -34.76
N LEU A 36 -24.03 -12.56 -35.41
CA LEU A 36 -24.78 -11.49 -36.05
C LEU A 36 -25.25 -10.40 -35.08
N TYR A 37 -25.67 -10.80 -33.88
CA TYR A 37 -26.12 -9.88 -32.83
C TYR A 37 -25.03 -9.54 -31.78
N ALA A 38 -23.77 -9.91 -32.06
CA ALA A 38 -22.69 -9.73 -31.10
C ALA A 38 -22.47 -8.27 -30.68
N GLU A 39 -22.64 -7.32 -31.59
CA GLU A 39 -22.49 -5.89 -31.23
C GLU A 39 -23.65 -5.41 -30.34
N ASP A 40 -24.88 -5.85 -30.58
CA ASP A 40 -26.03 -5.51 -29.74
C ASP A 40 -25.93 -6.15 -28.36
N ILE A 41 -25.40 -7.39 -28.28
CA ILE A 41 -25.24 -8.12 -27.01
C ILE A 41 -24.10 -7.52 -26.18
N LEU A 42 -23.00 -7.10 -26.81
CA LEU A 42 -21.81 -6.60 -26.11
C LEU A 42 -21.81 -5.07 -25.91
N GLY A 43 -22.85 -4.39 -26.41
CA GLY A 43 -23.01 -2.94 -26.36
C GLY A 43 -22.07 -2.18 -27.30
N ASN A 44 -22.57 -1.20 -28.00
CA ASN A 44 -21.80 -0.37 -28.94
C ASN A 44 -21.19 0.83 -28.26
N ASP A 45 -21.92 1.48 -27.35
CA ASP A 45 -21.51 2.68 -26.65
C ASP A 45 -21.36 2.47 -25.12
N CYS A 46 -20.52 3.31 -24.48
CA CYS A 46 -20.27 3.25 -23.05
C CYS A 46 -21.51 3.57 -22.19
N ASN A 47 -22.51 4.20 -22.80
CA ASN A 47 -23.76 4.62 -22.15
C ASN A 47 -24.88 3.60 -22.26
N ASP A 48 -24.67 2.50 -22.98
CA ASP A 48 -25.67 1.44 -23.10
C ASP A 48 -25.80 0.69 -21.78
N ASP A 49 -27.00 0.38 -21.35
CA ASP A 49 -27.27 -0.43 -20.15
C ASP A 49 -26.64 -1.82 -20.26
N ILE A 50 -26.49 -2.32 -21.48
CA ILE A 50 -25.84 -3.58 -21.84
C ILE A 50 -24.43 -3.26 -22.36
N ASN A 51 -23.45 -3.18 -21.47
CA ASN A 51 -22.06 -2.91 -21.84
C ASN A 51 -21.11 -3.82 -21.06
N ILE A 52 -20.13 -4.41 -21.77
CA ILE A 52 -19.11 -5.25 -21.15
C ILE A 52 -18.13 -4.48 -20.25
N ALA A 53 -18.07 -3.16 -20.41
CA ALA A 53 -17.21 -2.30 -19.62
C ALA A 53 -17.85 -0.92 -19.44
N LYS A 54 -17.86 -0.42 -18.22
CA LYS A 54 -18.27 0.95 -17.90
C LYS A 54 -17.16 1.94 -18.23
N GLU A 55 -17.50 3.22 -18.35
CA GLU A 55 -16.48 4.26 -18.50
C GLU A 55 -15.48 4.24 -17.34
N PRO A 56 -14.18 4.46 -17.64
CA PRO A 56 -13.16 4.48 -16.60
C PRO A 56 -13.38 5.67 -15.67
N TYR A 57 -13.47 5.39 -14.39
CA TYR A 57 -13.48 6.42 -13.35
C TYR A 57 -12.05 6.70 -12.91
N ILE A 58 -11.61 7.95 -12.98
CA ILE A 58 -10.29 8.37 -12.55
C ILE A 58 -10.42 9.16 -11.25
N GLU A 59 -9.92 8.59 -10.18
CA GLU A 59 -9.80 9.25 -8.90
C GLU A 59 -8.34 9.64 -8.64
N THR A 60 -8.12 10.90 -8.30
CA THR A 60 -6.80 11.38 -7.90
C THR A 60 -6.67 11.32 -6.39
N SER A 61 -5.67 10.61 -5.89
CA SER A 61 -5.30 10.69 -4.48
C SER A 61 -4.21 11.74 -4.28
N SER A 62 -4.30 12.50 -3.17
CA SER A 62 -3.24 13.41 -2.77
C SER A 62 -1.99 12.63 -2.39
N SER A 63 -0.81 13.19 -2.70
CA SER A 63 0.46 12.61 -2.27
C SER A 63 0.58 12.67 -0.74
N TYR A 64 1.18 11.63 -0.15
CA TYR A 64 1.44 11.60 1.28
C TYR A 64 2.50 12.65 1.66
N LYS A 65 2.24 13.34 2.76
CA LYS A 65 3.14 14.39 3.27
C LYS A 65 4.41 13.76 3.83
N LYS A 66 5.56 14.20 3.32
CA LYS A 66 6.89 13.80 3.78
C LYS A 66 7.37 14.74 4.87
N VAL A 67 8.11 14.20 5.83
CA VAL A 67 8.71 14.93 6.93
C VAL A 67 10.23 14.85 6.81
N ILE A 68 10.87 15.99 6.55
CA ILE A 68 12.33 16.06 6.48
C ILE A 68 12.88 15.82 7.89
N ASP A 69 13.90 14.97 7.99
CA ASP A 69 14.52 14.58 9.28
C ASP A 69 13.50 14.07 10.32
N GLY A 70 12.46 13.35 9.86
CA GLY A 70 11.34 12.94 10.69
C GLY A 70 11.73 12.16 11.95
N ILE A 71 12.80 11.37 11.91
CA ILE A 71 13.32 10.65 13.11
C ILE A 71 13.96 11.62 14.12
N LYS A 72 14.63 12.69 13.65
CA LYS A 72 15.25 13.70 14.55
C LYS A 72 14.21 14.48 15.33
N ILE A 73 13.09 14.80 14.69
CA ILE A 73 12.02 15.63 15.28
C ILE A 73 10.93 14.80 15.96
N ALA A 74 10.96 13.47 15.82
CA ALA A 74 10.00 12.59 16.47
C ALA A 74 10.10 12.71 17.99
N ASP A 75 8.96 12.73 18.67
CA ASP A 75 8.90 12.70 20.14
C ASP A 75 9.12 11.28 20.65
N ILE A 76 10.39 10.91 20.78
CA ILE A 76 10.87 9.57 21.20
C ILE A 76 12.07 9.73 22.13
N PRO A 77 12.36 8.73 22.99
CA PRO A 77 13.50 8.76 23.88
C PRO A 77 14.83 8.98 23.13
N GLU A 78 15.69 9.85 23.68
CA GLU A 78 16.94 10.26 23.00
C GLU A 78 17.86 9.10 22.68
N ASN A 79 18.03 8.17 23.62
CA ASN A 79 18.84 6.97 23.45
C ASN A 79 18.35 6.08 22.30
N VAL A 80 17.02 5.96 22.13
CA VAL A 80 16.40 5.23 21.00
C VAL A 80 16.62 6.00 19.70
N ARG A 81 16.42 7.33 19.73
CA ARG A 81 16.63 8.22 18.58
C ARG A 81 18.03 8.09 18.00
N GLU A 82 19.06 8.11 18.85
CA GLU A 82 20.44 7.97 18.42
C GLU A 82 20.69 6.65 17.65
N VAL A 83 20.13 5.55 18.13
CA VAL A 83 20.24 4.26 17.43
C VAL A 83 19.49 4.26 16.12
N LEU A 84 18.25 4.79 16.08
CA LEU A 84 17.48 4.89 14.85
C LEU A 84 18.18 5.77 13.81
N LEU A 85 18.82 6.86 14.23
CA LEU A 85 19.62 7.70 13.32
C LEU A 85 20.85 6.96 12.76
N LYS A 86 21.47 6.08 13.53
CA LYS A 86 22.54 5.20 13.00
C LYS A 86 21.99 4.26 11.92
N LEU A 87 20.78 3.71 12.12
CA LEU A 87 20.12 2.86 11.11
C LEU A 87 19.77 3.66 9.86
N VAL A 88 19.31 4.93 9.98
CA VAL A 88 19.10 5.85 8.85
C VAL A 88 20.39 6.04 8.06
N ASN A 89 21.48 6.38 8.74
CA ASN A 89 22.79 6.64 8.10
C ASN A 89 23.37 5.40 7.43
N ALA A 90 23.06 4.21 7.96
CA ALA A 90 23.47 2.94 7.40
C ALA A 90 22.52 2.41 6.30
N ASN A 91 21.43 3.13 5.98
CA ASN A 91 20.37 2.70 5.06
C ASN A 91 19.73 1.34 5.43
N LEU A 92 19.54 1.08 6.71
CA LEU A 92 19.00 -0.16 7.25
C LEU A 92 17.48 -0.05 7.52
N GLY A 93 16.70 0.22 6.47
CA GLY A 93 15.23 0.15 6.50
C GLY A 93 14.52 1.31 7.19
N ILE A 94 15.25 2.32 7.69
CA ILE A 94 14.70 3.57 8.21
C ILE A 94 15.15 4.71 7.30
N TYR A 95 14.19 5.58 6.92
CA TYR A 95 14.43 6.64 5.94
C TYR A 95 14.62 7.99 6.60
N SER A 96 15.47 8.84 6.03
CA SER A 96 15.70 10.23 6.48
C SER A 96 14.46 11.12 6.28
N THR A 97 13.67 10.83 5.26
CA THR A 97 12.46 11.57 4.91
C THR A 97 11.22 10.67 4.93
N PRO A 98 10.79 10.23 6.11
CA PRO A 98 9.59 9.40 6.26
C PRO A 98 8.31 10.17 5.91
N PHE A 99 7.23 9.45 5.72
CA PHE A 99 5.90 10.04 5.68
C PHE A 99 5.43 10.42 7.09
N GLU A 100 4.58 11.45 7.18
CA GLU A 100 4.05 11.95 8.46
C GLU A 100 3.36 10.86 9.28
N HIS A 101 2.57 9.99 8.63
CA HIS A 101 1.88 8.89 9.31
C HIS A 101 2.84 7.83 9.87
N GLN A 102 4.02 7.63 9.27
CA GLN A 102 5.06 6.73 9.78
C GLN A 102 5.68 7.29 11.06
N VAL A 103 6.00 8.59 11.09
CA VAL A 103 6.50 9.28 12.29
C VAL A 103 5.48 9.24 13.42
N ARG A 104 4.21 9.53 13.11
CA ARG A 104 3.11 9.48 14.08
C ARG A 104 2.90 8.07 14.64
N ALA A 105 3.01 7.05 13.79
CA ALA A 105 2.92 5.66 14.22
C ALA A 105 4.07 5.29 15.17
N LEU A 106 5.30 5.68 14.85
CA LEU A 106 6.46 5.44 15.70
C LEU A 106 6.28 6.08 17.09
N THR A 107 5.95 7.38 17.12
CA THR A 107 5.75 8.12 18.38
C THR A 107 4.60 7.51 19.21
N GLY A 108 3.42 7.32 18.60
CA GLY A 108 2.27 6.78 19.29
C GLY A 108 2.48 5.38 19.86
N ALA A 109 3.20 4.51 19.14
CA ALA A 109 3.51 3.17 19.62
C ALA A 109 4.49 3.17 20.80
N LEU A 110 5.46 4.07 20.83
CA LEU A 110 6.38 4.22 21.97
C LEU A 110 5.70 4.84 23.18
N ASP A 111 4.67 5.67 22.99
CA ASP A 111 3.78 6.17 24.05
C ASP A 111 2.81 5.09 24.58
N GLY A 112 2.83 3.88 24.03
CA GLY A 112 1.94 2.79 24.45
C GLY A 112 0.51 2.91 23.94
N LYS A 113 0.27 3.74 22.92
CA LYS A 113 -1.06 3.89 22.29
C LYS A 113 -1.35 2.76 21.32
N ASP A 114 -2.60 2.35 21.24
CA ASP A 114 -3.10 1.51 20.16
C ASP A 114 -3.25 2.36 18.90
N LEU A 115 -2.78 1.82 17.77
CA LEU A 115 -2.71 2.55 16.51
C LEU A 115 -3.53 1.85 15.42
N PHE A 116 -4.37 2.62 14.77
CA PHE A 116 -5.04 2.21 13.54
C PHE A 116 -4.50 3.03 12.36
N VAL A 117 -3.88 2.35 11.39
CA VAL A 117 -3.28 3.00 10.21
C VAL A 117 -4.10 2.65 8.97
N SER A 118 -4.87 3.62 8.48
CA SER A 118 -5.64 3.51 7.24
C SER A 118 -5.05 4.44 6.18
N THR A 119 -4.37 3.86 5.20
CA THR A 119 -3.77 4.60 4.08
C THR A 119 -3.86 3.75 2.81
N GLY A 120 -3.80 4.37 1.64
CA GLY A 120 -3.82 3.67 0.35
C GLY A 120 -2.61 2.72 0.15
N THR A 121 -2.64 1.97 -0.93
CA THR A 121 -1.54 1.10 -1.34
C THR A 121 -0.27 1.92 -1.65
N GLY A 122 0.91 1.37 -1.34
CA GLY A 122 2.19 2.04 -1.60
C GLY A 122 2.55 3.19 -0.64
N SER A 123 1.79 3.37 0.45
CA SER A 123 2.03 4.43 1.44
C SER A 123 3.08 4.10 2.50
N GLY A 124 3.71 2.93 2.45
CA GLY A 124 4.66 2.50 3.48
C GLY A 124 3.98 2.14 4.81
N LYS A 125 2.84 1.43 4.76
CA LYS A 125 2.17 0.91 5.98
C LYS A 125 3.04 -0.06 6.76
N THR A 126 3.89 -0.81 6.07
CA THR A 126 4.81 -1.77 6.69
C THR A 126 5.72 -1.08 7.68
N GLU A 127 6.23 0.08 7.37
CA GLU A 127 7.10 0.87 8.23
C GLU A 127 6.37 1.38 9.47
N CYS A 128 5.07 1.62 9.38
CA CYS A 128 4.27 2.08 10.54
C CYS A 128 4.22 1.09 11.70
N PHE A 129 4.43 -0.21 11.45
CA PHE A 129 4.54 -1.21 12.52
C PHE A 129 5.95 -1.76 12.69
N LEU A 130 6.75 -1.81 11.63
CA LEU A 130 8.11 -2.32 11.71
C LEU A 130 9.02 -1.40 12.55
N TRP A 131 8.97 -0.08 12.32
CA TRP A 131 9.77 0.88 13.07
C TRP A 131 9.46 0.92 14.57
N PRO A 132 8.19 0.91 15.01
CA PRO A 132 7.86 0.74 16.43
C PRO A 132 8.41 -0.53 17.06
N ILE A 133 8.38 -1.66 16.32
CA ILE A 133 8.96 -2.92 16.82
C ILE A 133 10.47 -2.74 17.02
N ILE A 134 11.18 -2.27 15.99
CA ILE A 134 12.63 -2.00 16.09
C ILE A 134 12.93 -1.05 17.26
N ALA A 135 12.18 0.03 17.40
CA ALA A 135 12.39 1.02 18.45
C ALA A 135 12.16 0.45 19.87
N ARG A 136 11.17 -0.43 20.03
CA ARG A 136 10.94 -1.14 21.31
C ARG A 136 12.05 -2.13 21.62
N GLU A 137 12.50 -2.91 20.65
CA GLU A 137 13.65 -3.83 20.82
C GLU A 137 14.92 -3.06 21.17
N VAL A 138 15.18 -1.94 20.50
CA VAL A 138 16.31 -1.05 20.83
C VAL A 138 16.18 -0.54 22.26
N LYS A 139 15.02 -0.08 22.68
CA LYS A 139 14.76 0.40 24.04
C LYS A 139 15.02 -0.72 25.05
N GLU A 140 14.49 -1.92 24.84
CA GLU A 140 14.70 -3.05 25.74
C GLU A 140 16.18 -3.46 25.82
N ALA A 141 16.88 -3.48 24.69
CA ALA A 141 18.31 -3.78 24.65
C ALA A 141 19.15 -2.75 25.43
N LEU A 142 18.77 -1.47 25.37
CA LEU A 142 19.43 -0.40 26.12
C LEU A 142 19.13 -0.45 27.62
N ASP A 143 17.88 -0.78 27.99
CA ASP A 143 17.44 -0.86 29.38
C ASP A 143 17.96 -2.13 30.10
N ARG A 144 18.17 -3.23 29.36
CA ARG A 144 18.60 -4.54 29.91
C ARG A 144 19.73 -5.19 29.11
N PRO A 145 20.89 -4.56 28.98
CA PRO A 145 21.97 -5.03 28.10
C PRO A 145 22.54 -6.41 28.46
N LYS A 146 22.39 -6.86 29.69
CA LYS A 146 22.90 -8.17 30.15
C LYS A 146 21.92 -9.32 29.92
N ASP A 147 20.64 -9.02 29.93
CA ASP A 147 19.55 -9.99 29.82
C ASP A 147 18.95 -10.01 28.42
N PHE A 148 19.35 -9.04 27.56
CA PHE A 148 18.87 -8.93 26.20
C PHE A 148 19.51 -10.03 25.34
N SER A 149 18.74 -11.02 25.01
CA SER A 149 19.05 -11.97 23.95
C SER A 149 17.94 -11.89 22.92
N LEU A 150 18.25 -11.60 21.67
CA LEU A 150 17.35 -11.79 20.54
C LEU A 150 17.29 -13.29 20.20
N PRO A 151 16.32 -14.06 20.72
CA PRO A 151 16.12 -15.38 20.16
C PRO A 151 15.51 -15.16 18.77
N ALA A 152 16.20 -15.63 17.73
CA ALA A 152 15.73 -15.54 16.33
C ALA A 152 14.28 -16.06 16.15
N VAL A 153 13.82 -16.92 17.04
CA VAL A 153 12.48 -17.47 17.12
C VAL A 153 11.46 -16.43 17.63
N MET A 154 11.82 -15.51 18.54
CA MET A 154 10.90 -14.47 19.03
C MET A 154 10.62 -13.39 17.99
N MET A 155 11.61 -13.00 17.20
CA MET A 155 11.38 -12.08 16.06
C MET A 155 10.35 -12.66 15.08
N HIS A 156 10.42 -13.95 14.79
CA HIS A 156 9.47 -14.61 13.90
C HIS A 156 8.07 -14.71 14.52
N GLN A 157 7.96 -15.00 15.82
CA GLN A 157 6.65 -15.12 16.48
C GLN A 157 5.99 -13.76 16.76
N THR A 158 6.76 -12.76 17.15
CA THR A 158 6.24 -11.38 17.36
C THR A 158 5.87 -10.76 16.02
N PHE A 159 6.67 -10.96 14.99
CA PHE A 159 6.41 -10.49 13.64
C PHE A 159 5.15 -11.17 13.05
N THR A 160 5.03 -12.49 13.13
CA THR A 160 3.85 -13.21 12.64
C THR A 160 2.59 -12.91 13.44
N ARG A 161 2.67 -12.77 14.76
CA ARG A 161 1.50 -12.51 15.59
C ARG A 161 0.93 -11.11 15.39
N ASN A 162 1.77 -10.10 15.25
CA ASN A 162 1.36 -8.72 14.99
C ASN A 162 0.96 -8.49 13.52
N VAL A 163 1.61 -9.16 12.58
CA VAL A 163 1.23 -9.13 11.16
C VAL A 163 -0.12 -9.82 10.94
N LEU A 164 -0.38 -10.96 11.57
CA LEU A 164 -1.66 -11.67 11.47
C LEU A 164 -2.82 -10.89 12.10
N SER A 165 -2.60 -10.18 13.22
CA SER A 165 -3.66 -9.35 13.81
C SER A 165 -4.01 -8.13 12.96
N LEU A 166 -3.06 -7.61 12.18
CA LEU A 166 -3.27 -6.46 11.29
C LEU A 166 -3.87 -6.86 9.93
N THR A 167 -3.57 -8.05 9.42
CA THR A 167 -4.19 -8.54 8.17
C THR A 167 -5.64 -8.96 8.37
N THR A 168 -6.05 -9.37 9.56
CA THR A 168 -7.45 -9.75 9.86
C THR A 168 -8.37 -8.52 10.01
N CYS A 169 -7.84 -7.33 10.20
CA CYS A 169 -8.62 -6.07 10.24
C CYS A 169 -8.75 -5.37 8.88
N CYS A 170 -8.16 -5.91 7.81
CA CYS A 170 -8.17 -5.30 6.47
C CYS A 170 -8.94 -6.12 5.42
N LEU A 171 -9.70 -7.13 5.83
CA LEU A 171 -10.74 -7.83 5.08
C LEU A 171 -12.10 -7.42 5.61
#